data_ba3e8266a002c207844a5765015228d8
#
_entry.id   ba3e8266a002c207844a5765015228d8
#
_cell.length_a   1.000
_cell.length_b   1.000
_cell.length_c   1.000
_cell.angle_alpha   90.00
_cell.angle_beta   90.00
_cell.angle_gamma   90.00
#
_symmetry.space_group_name_H-M   'P 1'
#
loop_
_entity.id
_entity.type
_entity.pdbx_description
1 polymer ?
#
loop_
_entity_poly.entity_id
_entity_poly.type
_entity_poly.pdbx_seq_one_letter_code
_entity_poly.pdbx_strand_id
1 'polypeptide(L)'
;MEFVMFQVPDQHGKLAVVTGANSGTGKEAAKRLAGAGARVVLAVRTPAKGEQARDEILAAHRSAQVEVSRLDLADMASVHSFVDGLISDGRPLDLLVNNAGVMNVPQRTETPDGFELQLGSNFLGPFALTVRLLPLLLAAPAPRVATMSSGTANRARIDFDDLQSTRGYSPTRAYARSKLADMLMMLHLADLAAQRGWPLLSAGAHPGYTRTNLMTSGPTLNGGRPGLLEALAYKIVPSQGPEQGAEPLLYAATSPDAEAGGYYGPRWAMVGPTKPVPLPRSAQDKAVAARLWAEAERLTDVSAPAEGH
;
A
#
# COMPACT_ATOMS: atom_id res chain seq x y z
N MET A 1 11.26 19.23 -18.24
CA MET A 1 10.52 18.34 -19.14
C MET A 1 9.24 17.96 -18.40
N GLU A 2 8.11 18.56 -18.76
CA GLU A 2 6.80 18.18 -18.23
C GLU A 2 6.43 16.82 -18.83
N PHE A 3 6.22 15.83 -17.98
CA PHE A 3 5.70 14.54 -18.41
C PHE A 3 4.18 14.58 -18.42
N VAL A 4 3.59 13.97 -19.45
CA VAL A 4 2.14 13.76 -19.47
C VAL A 4 1.78 12.84 -18.30
N MET A 5 1.00 13.37 -17.38
CA MET A 5 0.52 12.65 -16.21
C MET A 5 -0.51 11.59 -16.62
N PHE A 6 -0.44 10.40 -16.02
CA PHE A 6 -1.46 9.35 -16.20
C PHE A 6 -2.83 9.90 -15.81
N GLN A 7 -3.79 9.84 -16.70
CA GLN A 7 -5.17 10.24 -16.42
C GLN A 7 -5.94 9.05 -15.86
N VAL A 8 -6.46 9.20 -14.64
CA VAL A 8 -7.33 8.19 -14.05
C VAL A 8 -8.61 8.11 -14.88
N PRO A 9 -8.95 6.93 -15.43
CA PRO A 9 -10.20 6.76 -16.19
C PRO A 9 -11.41 6.95 -15.29
N ASP A 10 -12.60 7.07 -15.88
CA ASP A 10 -13.85 7.23 -15.16
C ASP A 10 -14.05 6.17 -14.06
N GLN A 11 -14.36 6.63 -12.86
CA GLN A 11 -14.57 5.81 -11.67
C GLN A 11 -15.97 6.00 -11.05
N HIS A 12 -16.90 6.60 -11.79
CA HIS A 12 -18.26 6.77 -11.27
C HIS A 12 -18.89 5.42 -10.87
N GLY A 13 -19.60 5.43 -9.75
CA GLY A 13 -20.25 4.25 -9.19
C GLY A 13 -19.32 3.29 -8.44
N LYS A 14 -17.99 3.52 -8.44
CA LYS A 14 -17.03 2.67 -7.74
C LYS A 14 -16.74 3.16 -6.33
N LEU A 15 -16.52 2.20 -5.41
CA LEU A 15 -16.02 2.43 -4.07
C LEU A 15 -14.53 2.14 -4.02
N ALA A 16 -13.76 3.08 -3.50
CA ALA A 16 -12.33 2.95 -3.30
C ALA A 16 -11.95 3.16 -1.83
N VAL A 17 -11.14 2.27 -1.28
CA VAL A 17 -10.47 2.44 0.02
C VAL A 17 -9.00 2.76 -0.23
N VAL A 18 -8.51 3.87 0.33
CA VAL A 18 -7.10 4.28 0.22
C VAL A 18 -6.48 4.37 1.61
N THR A 19 -5.49 3.52 1.90
CA THR A 19 -4.82 3.54 3.19
C THR A 19 -3.72 4.62 3.24
N GLY A 20 -3.59 5.29 4.39
CA GLY A 20 -2.62 6.39 4.55
C GLY A 20 -2.95 7.61 3.70
N ALA A 21 -4.22 7.85 3.44
CA ALA A 21 -4.72 8.90 2.52
C ALA A 21 -4.68 10.32 3.09
N ASN A 22 -4.10 10.55 4.27
CA ASN A 22 -4.01 11.88 4.88
C ASN A 22 -2.84 12.73 4.37
N SER A 23 -1.89 12.16 3.62
CA SER A 23 -0.73 12.89 3.11
C SER A 23 -0.03 12.17 1.98
N GLY A 24 0.93 12.85 1.30
CA GLY A 24 1.80 12.26 0.30
C GLY A 24 1.08 11.58 -0.84
N THR A 25 1.63 10.44 -1.29
CA THR A 25 1.09 9.66 -2.42
C THR A 25 -0.33 9.14 -2.19
N GLY A 26 -0.67 8.79 -0.93
CA GLY A 26 -2.01 8.32 -0.59
C GLY A 26 -3.08 9.41 -0.72
N LYS A 27 -2.79 10.63 -0.25
CA LYS A 27 -3.71 11.77 -0.43
C LYS A 27 -3.88 12.12 -1.92
N GLU A 28 -2.80 12.10 -2.69
CA GLU A 28 -2.86 12.37 -4.13
C GLU A 28 -3.63 11.27 -4.89
N ALA A 29 -3.43 10.01 -4.54
CA ALA A 29 -4.21 8.91 -5.11
C ALA A 29 -5.70 9.07 -4.80
N ALA A 30 -6.06 9.33 -3.54
CA ALA A 30 -7.43 9.56 -3.12
C ALA A 30 -8.08 10.75 -3.84
N LYS A 31 -7.35 11.88 -3.95
CA LYS A 31 -7.80 13.09 -4.66
C LYS A 31 -8.12 12.81 -6.12
N ARG A 32 -7.24 12.11 -6.83
CA ARG A 32 -7.42 11.80 -8.26
C ARG A 32 -8.51 10.78 -8.51
N LEU A 33 -8.68 9.77 -7.62
CA LEU A 33 -9.81 8.83 -7.67
C LEU A 33 -11.14 9.54 -7.43
N ALA A 34 -11.20 10.40 -6.42
CA ALA A 34 -12.38 11.20 -6.13
C ALA A 34 -12.73 12.18 -7.26
N GLY A 35 -11.71 12.82 -7.85
CA GLY A 35 -11.88 13.69 -9.02
C GLY A 35 -12.33 12.95 -10.28
N ALA A 36 -12.06 11.64 -10.38
CA ALA A 36 -12.56 10.76 -11.44
C ALA A 36 -13.94 10.15 -11.16
N GLY A 37 -14.58 10.53 -10.05
CA GLY A 37 -15.96 10.14 -9.73
C GLY A 37 -16.11 8.97 -8.76
N ALA A 38 -15.00 8.40 -8.24
CA ALA A 38 -15.10 7.37 -7.21
C ALA A 38 -15.63 7.95 -5.88
N ARG A 39 -16.38 7.12 -5.14
CA ARG A 39 -16.55 7.31 -3.70
C ARG A 39 -15.30 6.79 -2.99
N VAL A 40 -14.65 7.65 -2.23
CA VAL A 40 -13.34 7.34 -1.63
C VAL A 40 -13.42 7.35 -0.11
N VAL A 41 -13.00 6.25 0.52
CA VAL A 41 -12.78 6.16 1.95
C VAL A 41 -11.31 6.43 2.24
N LEU A 42 -11.01 7.54 2.92
CA LEU A 42 -9.70 7.87 3.44
C LEU A 42 -9.47 7.06 4.71
N ALA A 43 -8.79 5.93 4.60
CA ALA A 43 -8.45 5.07 5.73
C ALA A 43 -7.16 5.57 6.40
N VAL A 44 -7.28 6.17 7.58
CA VAL A 44 -6.21 6.92 8.23
C VAL A 44 -6.11 6.62 9.72
N ARG A 45 -4.88 6.60 10.25
CA ARG A 45 -4.64 6.38 11.68
C ARG A 45 -5.18 7.53 12.55
N THR A 46 -5.06 8.77 12.07
CA THR A 46 -5.47 9.98 12.80
C THR A 46 -6.62 10.66 12.06
N PRO A 47 -7.89 10.48 12.48
CA PRO A 47 -9.06 11.03 11.80
C PRO A 47 -8.98 12.54 11.52
N ALA A 48 -8.52 13.34 12.47
CA ALA A 48 -8.40 14.79 12.30
C ALA A 48 -7.52 15.19 11.09
N LYS A 49 -6.44 14.41 10.80
CA LYS A 49 -5.61 14.61 9.60
C LYS A 49 -6.33 14.12 8.34
N GLY A 50 -7.18 13.12 8.46
CA GLY A 50 -8.05 12.66 7.38
C GLY A 50 -9.08 13.70 6.99
N GLU A 51 -9.70 14.35 7.97
CA GLU A 51 -10.67 15.44 7.75
C GLU A 51 -10.03 16.61 7.00
N GLN A 52 -8.81 17.01 7.39
CA GLN A 52 -8.07 18.04 6.66
C GLN A 52 -7.82 17.64 5.19
N ALA A 53 -7.41 16.40 4.94
CA ALA A 53 -7.19 15.90 3.59
C ALA A 53 -8.50 15.84 2.80
N ARG A 54 -9.62 15.43 3.42
CA ARG A 54 -10.94 15.45 2.82
C ARG A 54 -11.33 16.85 2.39
N ASP A 55 -11.18 17.83 3.28
CA ASP A 55 -11.55 19.22 3.00
C ASP A 55 -10.73 19.79 1.83
N GLU A 56 -9.42 19.47 1.74
CA GLU A 56 -8.58 19.82 0.60
C GLU A 56 -9.07 19.16 -0.71
N ILE A 57 -9.48 17.89 -0.67
CA ILE A 57 -10.03 17.17 -1.83
C ILE A 57 -11.35 17.80 -2.27
N LEU A 58 -12.26 18.09 -1.33
CA LEU A 58 -13.54 18.72 -1.62
C LEU A 58 -13.39 20.15 -2.13
N ALA A 59 -12.38 20.88 -1.69
CA ALA A 59 -12.06 22.21 -2.25
C ALA A 59 -11.64 22.13 -3.73
N ALA A 60 -10.91 21.07 -4.11
CA ALA A 60 -10.50 20.83 -5.50
C ALA A 60 -11.61 20.21 -6.37
N HIS A 61 -12.45 19.37 -5.79
CA HIS A 61 -13.49 18.60 -6.47
C HIS A 61 -14.81 18.65 -5.66
N ARG A 62 -15.59 19.68 -5.83
CA ARG A 62 -16.78 19.99 -5.00
C ARG A 62 -17.87 18.91 -5.00
N SER A 63 -17.97 18.13 -6.07
CA SER A 63 -18.92 17.02 -6.20
C SER A 63 -18.39 15.67 -5.73
N ALA A 64 -17.14 15.62 -5.28
CA ALA A 64 -16.51 14.38 -4.84
C ALA A 64 -17.19 13.79 -3.60
N GLN A 65 -17.25 12.46 -3.55
CA GLN A 65 -17.77 11.72 -2.41
C GLN A 65 -16.58 11.16 -1.62
N VAL A 66 -16.27 11.77 -0.49
CA VAL A 66 -15.09 11.43 0.33
C VAL A 66 -15.49 11.25 1.78
N GLU A 67 -15.15 10.11 2.34
CA GLU A 67 -15.38 9.75 3.74
C GLU A 67 -14.05 9.53 4.47
N VAL A 68 -14.02 9.78 5.76
CA VAL A 68 -12.85 9.51 6.62
C VAL A 68 -13.19 8.37 7.56
N SER A 69 -12.34 7.37 7.62
CA SER A 69 -12.47 6.27 8.56
C SER A 69 -11.14 5.98 9.26
N ARG A 70 -11.22 5.68 10.56
CA ARG A 70 -10.03 5.35 11.35
C ARG A 70 -9.53 3.95 10.98
N LEU A 71 -8.25 3.87 10.62
CA LEU A 71 -7.52 2.62 10.41
C LEU A 71 -6.08 2.77 10.87
N ASP A 72 -5.68 2.01 11.86
CA ASP A 72 -4.27 1.82 12.25
C ASP A 72 -3.82 0.41 11.83
N LEU A 73 -2.97 0.34 10.82
CA LEU A 73 -2.45 -0.93 10.30
C LEU A 73 -1.43 -1.58 11.23
N ALA A 74 -0.98 -0.88 12.28
CA ALA A 74 -0.16 -1.46 13.33
C ALA A 74 -0.98 -2.13 14.45
N ASP A 75 -2.29 -2.15 14.37
CA ASP A 75 -3.22 -2.63 15.39
C ASP A 75 -4.29 -3.50 14.75
N MET A 76 -4.21 -4.83 14.96
CA MET A 76 -5.14 -5.79 14.37
C MET A 76 -6.59 -5.53 14.79
N ALA A 77 -6.82 -5.08 16.03
CA ALA A 77 -8.17 -4.71 16.48
C ALA A 77 -8.74 -3.53 15.68
N SER A 78 -7.88 -2.55 15.35
CA SER A 78 -8.27 -1.44 14.46
C SER A 78 -8.58 -1.90 13.04
N VAL A 79 -7.79 -2.85 12.49
CA VAL A 79 -8.05 -3.45 11.18
C VAL A 79 -9.40 -4.17 11.18
N HIS A 80 -9.67 -4.98 12.20
CA HIS A 80 -10.93 -5.70 12.35
C HIS A 80 -12.11 -4.75 12.40
N SER A 81 -12.07 -3.76 13.30
CA SER A 81 -13.15 -2.78 13.44
C SER A 81 -13.44 -1.98 12.16
N PHE A 82 -12.39 -1.62 11.41
CA PHE A 82 -12.53 -0.94 10.13
C PHE A 82 -13.24 -1.82 9.09
N VAL A 83 -12.82 -3.08 8.98
CA VAL A 83 -13.41 -4.03 8.03
C VAL A 83 -14.86 -4.34 8.40
N ASP A 84 -15.15 -4.55 9.68
CA ASP A 84 -16.52 -4.84 10.16
C ASP A 84 -17.48 -3.66 9.82
N GLY A 85 -16.98 -2.43 9.90
CA GLY A 85 -17.72 -1.24 9.47
C GLY A 85 -18.07 -1.27 7.98
N LEU A 86 -17.12 -1.63 7.12
CA LEU A 86 -17.36 -1.74 5.67
C LEU A 86 -18.29 -2.93 5.33
N ILE A 87 -18.12 -4.05 6.01
CA ILE A 87 -19.01 -5.23 5.83
C ILE A 87 -20.45 -4.87 6.23
N SER A 88 -20.62 -4.17 7.35
CA SER A 88 -21.94 -3.71 7.81
C SER A 88 -22.61 -2.73 6.83
N ASP A 89 -21.84 -1.92 6.11
CA ASP A 89 -22.32 -1.05 5.04
C ASP A 89 -22.75 -1.86 3.79
N GLY A 90 -22.18 -3.06 3.58
CA GLY A 90 -22.62 -4.05 2.59
C GLY A 90 -22.33 -3.67 1.13
N ARG A 91 -21.65 -2.55 0.86
CA ARG A 91 -21.33 -2.14 -0.51
C ARG A 91 -20.16 -2.94 -1.07
N PRO A 92 -20.22 -3.42 -2.33
CA PRO A 92 -19.06 -3.97 -3.02
C PRO A 92 -17.90 -2.99 -3.02
N LEU A 93 -16.68 -3.51 -2.84
CA LEU A 93 -15.45 -2.74 -2.88
C LEU A 93 -14.75 -2.93 -4.23
N ASP A 94 -14.67 -1.89 -5.03
CA ASP A 94 -14.05 -1.96 -6.36
C ASP A 94 -12.52 -1.82 -6.31
N LEU A 95 -12.02 -0.94 -5.43
CA LEU A 95 -10.59 -0.60 -5.37
C LEU A 95 -10.10 -0.60 -3.92
N LEU A 96 -9.12 -1.47 -3.63
CA LEU A 96 -8.31 -1.39 -2.41
C LEU A 96 -6.91 -0.89 -2.77
N VAL A 97 -6.52 0.26 -2.23
CA VAL A 97 -5.22 0.88 -2.45
C VAL A 97 -4.40 0.80 -1.17
N ASN A 98 -3.56 -0.22 -1.05
CA ASN A 98 -2.61 -0.43 0.04
C ASN A 98 -1.40 0.49 -0.14
N ASN A 99 -1.49 1.72 0.36
CA ASN A 99 -0.45 2.74 0.21
C ASN A 99 0.26 3.07 1.53
N ALA A 100 -0.40 2.92 2.68
CA ALA A 100 0.17 3.27 3.97
C ALA A 100 1.48 2.51 4.27
N GLY A 101 2.34 3.14 5.04
CA GLY A 101 3.56 2.50 5.52
C GLY A 101 4.35 3.39 6.47
N VAL A 102 5.32 2.79 7.14
CA VAL A 102 6.34 3.45 7.95
C VAL A 102 7.73 3.03 7.47
N MET A 103 8.72 3.91 7.58
CA MET A 103 10.04 3.68 7.00
C MET A 103 11.14 4.07 7.98
N ASN A 104 12.20 3.26 8.03
CA ASN A 104 13.43 3.56 8.79
C ASN A 104 13.18 3.90 10.26
N VAL A 105 12.37 3.11 10.94
CA VAL A 105 12.16 3.22 12.39
C VAL A 105 13.49 2.98 13.10
N PRO A 106 14.03 3.94 13.88
CA PRO A 106 15.43 3.89 14.35
C PRO A 106 15.76 2.69 15.24
N GLN A 107 14.81 2.27 16.07
CA GLN A 107 14.93 1.15 16.99
C GLN A 107 13.84 0.14 16.73
N ARG A 108 14.14 -1.15 16.97
CA ARG A 108 13.12 -2.18 16.93
C ARG A 108 12.02 -1.83 17.93
N THR A 109 10.83 -1.62 17.41
CA THR A 109 9.61 -1.33 18.16
C THR A 109 8.57 -2.36 17.78
N GLU A 110 7.71 -2.74 18.71
CA GLU A 110 6.63 -3.71 18.46
C GLU A 110 5.28 -2.99 18.33
N THR A 111 4.41 -3.58 17.54
CA THR A 111 2.98 -3.24 17.51
C THR A 111 2.29 -3.73 18.79
N PRO A 112 1.04 -3.31 19.08
CA PRO A 112 0.25 -3.88 20.18
C PRO A 112 0.13 -5.41 20.10
N ASP A 113 0.16 -5.97 18.89
CA ASP A 113 0.07 -7.42 18.64
C ASP A 113 1.43 -8.14 18.72
N GLY A 114 2.53 -7.43 19.07
CA GLY A 114 3.87 -8.00 19.25
C GLY A 114 4.68 -8.14 17.93
N PHE A 115 4.23 -7.57 16.82
CA PHE A 115 4.98 -7.61 15.55
C PHE A 115 6.02 -6.49 15.48
N GLU A 116 7.15 -6.75 14.78
CA GLU A 116 8.06 -5.66 14.42
C GLU A 116 7.29 -4.58 13.63
N LEU A 117 7.45 -3.32 14.03
CA LEU A 117 6.57 -2.23 13.60
C LEU A 117 6.51 -2.05 12.08
N GLN A 118 7.63 -2.19 11.36
CA GLN A 118 7.62 -2.06 9.90
C GLN A 118 7.01 -3.29 9.22
N LEU A 119 7.25 -4.48 9.72
CA LEU A 119 6.60 -5.70 9.25
C LEU A 119 5.09 -5.66 9.53
N GLY A 120 4.70 -5.28 10.74
CA GLY A 120 3.30 -5.18 11.14
C GLY A 120 2.54 -4.17 10.31
N SER A 121 3.02 -2.91 10.29
CA SER A 121 2.30 -1.80 9.64
C SER A 121 2.32 -1.86 8.12
N ASN A 122 3.43 -2.32 7.51
CA ASN A 122 3.58 -2.29 6.06
C ASN A 122 3.05 -3.55 5.39
N PHE A 123 3.12 -4.71 6.07
CA PHE A 123 2.76 -5.99 5.47
C PHE A 123 1.62 -6.70 6.19
N LEU A 124 1.75 -7.04 7.51
CA LEU A 124 0.74 -7.87 8.18
C LEU A 124 -0.62 -7.16 8.31
N GLY A 125 -0.64 -5.86 8.60
CA GLY A 125 -1.86 -5.07 8.62
C GLY A 125 -2.54 -4.97 7.25
N PRO A 126 -1.84 -4.57 6.19
CA PRO A 126 -2.36 -4.62 4.81
C PRO A 126 -2.78 -6.02 4.36
N PHE A 127 -2.08 -7.07 4.79
CA PHE A 127 -2.46 -8.46 4.54
C PHE A 127 -3.82 -8.77 5.17
N ALA A 128 -3.94 -8.56 6.49
CA ALA A 128 -5.19 -8.81 7.21
C ALA A 128 -6.35 -7.99 6.65
N LEU A 129 -6.11 -6.71 6.34
CA LEU A 129 -7.08 -5.83 5.69
C LEU A 129 -7.54 -6.40 4.35
N THR A 130 -6.59 -6.77 3.49
CA THR A 130 -6.88 -7.28 2.15
C THR A 130 -7.68 -8.58 2.21
N VAL A 131 -7.22 -9.54 3.00
CA VAL A 131 -7.86 -10.86 3.11
C VAL A 131 -9.26 -10.75 3.69
N ARG A 132 -9.47 -9.95 4.73
CA ARG A 132 -10.79 -9.74 5.33
C ARG A 132 -11.75 -8.97 4.42
N LEU A 133 -11.24 -8.13 3.52
CA LEU A 133 -12.06 -7.41 2.54
C LEU A 133 -12.35 -8.23 1.27
N LEU A 134 -11.78 -9.43 1.10
CA LEU A 134 -12.06 -10.27 -0.06
C LEU A 134 -13.56 -10.50 -0.34
N PRO A 135 -14.42 -10.72 0.66
CA PRO A 135 -15.86 -10.88 0.39
C PRO A 135 -16.48 -9.66 -0.31
N LEU A 136 -16.12 -8.43 0.12
CA LEU A 136 -16.61 -7.20 -0.53
C LEU A 136 -15.94 -6.95 -1.88
N LEU A 137 -14.66 -7.28 -2.02
CA LEU A 137 -13.93 -7.19 -3.27
C LEU A 137 -14.56 -8.14 -4.31
N LEU A 138 -14.76 -9.39 -3.95
CA LEU A 138 -15.33 -10.40 -4.86
C LEU A 138 -16.80 -10.16 -5.19
N ALA A 139 -17.50 -9.33 -4.44
CA ALA A 139 -18.86 -8.86 -4.78
C ALA A 139 -18.86 -7.77 -5.87
N ALA A 140 -17.72 -7.13 -6.14
CA ALA A 140 -17.60 -6.16 -7.22
C ALA A 140 -17.34 -6.86 -8.57
N PRO A 141 -17.78 -6.30 -9.72
CA PRO A 141 -17.65 -6.96 -11.02
C PRO A 141 -16.20 -7.06 -11.53
N ALA A 142 -15.33 -6.14 -11.17
CA ALA A 142 -13.93 -6.10 -11.59
C ALA A 142 -13.04 -5.47 -10.50
N PRO A 143 -12.92 -6.12 -9.34
CA PRO A 143 -12.22 -5.55 -8.20
C PRO A 143 -10.71 -5.50 -8.42
N ARG A 144 -10.06 -4.51 -7.82
CA ARG A 144 -8.60 -4.38 -7.89
C ARG A 144 -7.99 -4.13 -6.52
N VAL A 145 -6.84 -4.77 -6.28
CA VAL A 145 -5.97 -4.51 -5.14
C VAL A 145 -4.66 -3.97 -5.68
N ALA A 146 -4.36 -2.71 -5.38
CA ALA A 146 -3.11 -2.07 -5.75
C ALA A 146 -2.23 -1.89 -4.51
N THR A 147 -1.01 -2.43 -4.53
CA THR A 147 -0.12 -2.45 -3.37
C THR A 147 1.15 -1.63 -3.62
N MET A 148 1.41 -0.65 -2.75
CA MET A 148 2.60 0.17 -2.80
C MET A 148 3.79 -0.53 -2.14
N SER A 149 4.78 -0.87 -2.95
CA SER A 149 6.08 -1.34 -2.51
C SER A 149 7.15 -0.25 -2.61
N SER A 150 8.41 -0.62 -2.78
CA SER A 150 9.56 0.29 -2.86
C SER A 150 10.69 -0.31 -3.67
N GLY A 151 11.49 0.54 -4.32
CA GLY A 151 12.74 0.12 -4.96
C GLY A 151 13.77 -0.52 -3.99
N THR A 152 13.63 -0.27 -2.67
CA THR A 152 14.48 -0.90 -1.65
C THR A 152 14.26 -2.42 -1.55
N ALA A 153 13.08 -2.91 -1.93
CA ALA A 153 12.75 -4.33 -1.96
C ALA A 153 13.66 -5.15 -2.90
N ASN A 154 14.25 -4.52 -3.93
CA ASN A 154 15.06 -5.20 -4.94
C ASN A 154 16.26 -5.97 -4.38
N ARG A 155 16.77 -5.60 -3.20
CA ARG A 155 17.92 -6.24 -2.54
C ARG A 155 17.53 -7.00 -1.27
N ALA A 156 16.25 -7.05 -0.95
CA ALA A 156 15.74 -7.72 0.24
C ALA A 156 15.60 -9.23 0.05
N ARG A 157 15.56 -9.94 1.17
CA ARG A 157 15.20 -11.37 1.28
C ARG A 157 14.30 -11.57 2.47
N ILE A 158 13.38 -12.51 2.38
CA ILE A 158 12.58 -12.96 3.52
C ILE A 158 13.44 -13.93 4.33
N ASP A 159 13.60 -13.63 5.61
CA ASP A 159 14.25 -14.50 6.58
C ASP A 159 13.16 -15.07 7.49
N PHE A 160 12.74 -16.30 7.21
CA PHE A 160 11.70 -16.98 7.96
C PHE A 160 12.11 -17.37 9.37
N ASP A 161 13.43 -17.46 9.62
CA ASP A 161 13.95 -17.81 10.95
C ASP A 161 14.01 -16.59 11.87
N ASP A 162 13.91 -15.37 11.31
CA ASP A 162 13.88 -14.11 12.05
C ASP A 162 13.03 -13.03 11.33
N LEU A 163 11.78 -13.38 11.02
CA LEU A 163 10.82 -12.44 10.38
C LEU A 163 10.66 -11.15 11.19
N GLN A 164 10.66 -11.28 12.51
CA GLN A 164 10.45 -10.19 13.46
C GLN A 164 11.72 -9.38 13.77
N SER A 165 12.84 -9.66 13.12
CA SER A 165 14.14 -8.97 13.32
C SER A 165 14.58 -8.92 14.80
N THR A 166 14.40 -10.03 15.52
CA THR A 166 14.74 -10.15 16.95
C THR A 166 16.23 -10.35 17.19
N ARG A 167 16.94 -10.98 16.24
CA ARG A 167 18.36 -11.32 16.34
C ARG A 167 19.32 -10.25 15.80
N GLY A 168 18.80 -9.20 15.19
CA GLY A 168 19.64 -8.13 14.64
C GLY A 168 18.85 -7.13 13.83
N TYR A 169 18.33 -6.10 14.49
CA TYR A 169 17.55 -5.07 13.85
C TYR A 169 18.40 -4.10 13.03
N SER A 170 17.95 -3.81 11.83
CA SER A 170 18.45 -2.71 11.00
C SER A 170 17.23 -2.01 10.38
N PRO A 171 17.05 -0.71 10.61
CA PRO A 171 15.91 0.05 10.10
C PRO A 171 15.67 -0.15 8.61
N THR A 172 16.73 -0.03 7.82
CA THR A 172 16.68 -0.15 6.36
C THR A 172 16.42 -1.57 5.88
N ARG A 173 16.97 -2.60 6.57
CA ARG A 173 16.72 -4.00 6.22
C ARG A 173 15.29 -4.42 6.57
N ALA A 174 14.78 -4.00 7.74
CA ALA A 174 13.41 -4.27 8.14
C ALA A 174 12.41 -3.62 7.17
N TYR A 175 12.65 -2.36 6.79
CA TYR A 175 11.86 -1.68 5.78
C TYR A 175 11.90 -2.40 4.41
N ALA A 176 13.10 -2.70 3.91
CA ALA A 176 13.26 -3.38 2.63
C ALA A 176 12.58 -4.76 2.61
N ARG A 177 12.66 -5.51 3.73
CA ARG A 177 11.98 -6.79 3.91
C ARG A 177 10.46 -6.63 3.89
N SER A 178 9.91 -5.65 4.62
CA SER A 178 8.46 -5.40 4.60
C SER A 178 7.95 -5.04 3.20
N LYS A 179 8.75 -4.29 2.42
CA LYS A 179 8.39 -3.92 1.04
C LYS A 179 8.56 -5.07 0.03
N LEU A 180 9.45 -6.01 0.27
CA LEU A 180 9.48 -7.28 -0.47
C LEU A 180 8.26 -8.14 -0.11
N ALA A 181 7.86 -8.17 1.16
CA ALA A 181 6.68 -8.89 1.60
C ALA A 181 5.40 -8.35 0.90
N ASP A 182 5.28 -7.03 0.71
CA ASP A 182 4.20 -6.42 -0.08
C ASP A 182 4.17 -6.93 -1.53
N MET A 183 5.33 -7.06 -2.19
CA MET A 183 5.40 -7.62 -3.55
C MET A 183 4.98 -9.09 -3.58
N LEU A 184 5.47 -9.90 -2.63
CA LEU A 184 5.15 -11.32 -2.55
C LEU A 184 3.66 -11.53 -2.26
N MET A 185 3.05 -10.73 -1.39
CA MET A 185 1.61 -10.73 -1.12
C MET A 185 0.82 -10.42 -2.39
N MET A 186 1.19 -9.37 -3.10
CA MET A 186 0.54 -8.94 -4.34
C MET A 186 0.59 -10.03 -5.40
N LEU A 187 1.75 -10.66 -5.60
CA LEU A 187 1.94 -11.73 -6.58
C LEU A 187 1.18 -12.99 -6.18
N HIS A 188 1.24 -13.38 -4.90
CA HIS A 188 0.49 -14.54 -4.42
C HIS A 188 -1.02 -14.34 -4.52
N LEU A 189 -1.52 -13.14 -4.24
CA LEU A 189 -2.94 -12.81 -4.41
C LEU A 189 -3.36 -12.89 -5.89
N ALA A 190 -2.50 -12.45 -6.81
CA ALA A 190 -2.76 -12.58 -8.25
C ALA A 190 -2.80 -14.07 -8.70
N ASP A 191 -1.84 -14.88 -8.22
CA ASP A 191 -1.82 -16.33 -8.48
C ASP A 191 -3.06 -17.02 -7.89
N LEU A 192 -3.44 -16.67 -6.66
CA LEU A 192 -4.61 -17.22 -5.98
C LEU A 192 -5.91 -16.84 -6.71
N ALA A 193 -6.03 -15.59 -7.15
CA ALA A 193 -7.19 -15.14 -7.94
C ALA A 193 -7.31 -15.92 -9.25
N ALA A 194 -6.20 -16.13 -9.95
CA ALA A 194 -6.17 -16.93 -11.19
C ALA A 194 -6.56 -18.40 -10.93
N GLN A 195 -6.03 -19.02 -9.88
CA GLN A 195 -6.35 -20.41 -9.51
C GLN A 195 -7.81 -20.60 -9.13
N ARG A 196 -8.41 -19.62 -8.46
CA ARG A 196 -9.80 -19.67 -7.97
C ARG A 196 -10.82 -19.06 -8.93
N GLY A 197 -10.37 -18.55 -10.09
CA GLY A 197 -11.25 -17.90 -11.06
C GLY A 197 -11.90 -16.63 -10.54
N TRP A 198 -11.27 -15.94 -9.60
CA TRP A 198 -11.77 -14.66 -9.08
C TRP A 198 -11.57 -13.52 -10.11
N PRO A 199 -12.55 -12.63 -10.27
CA PRO A 199 -12.41 -11.48 -11.18
C PRO A 199 -11.47 -10.39 -10.63
N LEU A 200 -10.62 -10.74 -9.68
CA LEU A 200 -9.78 -9.81 -8.94
C LEU A 200 -8.42 -9.62 -9.63
N LEU A 201 -8.07 -8.37 -9.89
CA LEU A 201 -6.74 -7.97 -10.35
C LEU A 201 -5.91 -7.48 -9.16
N SER A 202 -4.82 -8.18 -8.85
CA SER A 202 -3.81 -7.73 -7.89
C SER A 202 -2.57 -7.25 -8.63
N ALA A 203 -2.14 -6.00 -8.38
CA ALA A 203 -0.98 -5.39 -9.01
C ALA A 203 -0.21 -4.52 -8.01
N GLY A 204 1.04 -4.21 -8.30
CA GLY A 204 1.88 -3.43 -7.41
C GLY A 204 2.57 -2.26 -8.08
N ALA A 205 3.10 -1.37 -7.23
CA ALA A 205 3.82 -0.21 -7.69
C ALA A 205 4.94 0.21 -6.74
N HIS A 206 5.89 0.99 -7.24
CA HIS A 206 6.78 1.78 -6.39
C HIS A 206 6.79 3.25 -6.84
N PRO A 207 6.89 4.20 -5.89
CA PRO A 207 6.73 5.61 -6.18
C PRO A 207 8.02 6.27 -6.70
N GLY A 208 9.09 5.50 -6.96
CA GLY A 208 10.42 6.06 -7.17
C GLY A 208 10.94 6.80 -5.92
N TYR A 209 11.75 7.84 -6.15
CA TYR A 209 12.23 8.69 -5.06
C TYR A 209 11.31 9.90 -4.91
N THR A 210 10.29 9.75 -4.08
CA THR A 210 9.23 10.75 -3.89
C THR A 210 9.38 11.46 -2.55
N ARG A 211 9.37 12.80 -2.59
CA ARG A 211 9.42 13.63 -1.36
C ARG A 211 8.07 13.57 -0.65
N THR A 212 7.99 12.75 0.38
CA THR A 212 6.79 12.61 1.23
C THR A 212 7.18 12.65 2.70
N ASN A 213 6.19 12.84 3.57
CA ASN A 213 6.37 12.77 5.03
C ASN A 213 6.87 11.39 5.50
N LEU A 214 6.77 10.35 4.69
CA LEU A 214 7.28 9.02 5.00
C LEU A 214 8.79 9.02 5.31
N MET A 215 9.54 9.86 4.58
CA MET A 215 11.01 9.97 4.74
C MET A 215 11.43 10.61 6.06
N THR A 216 10.56 11.40 6.67
CA THR A 216 10.84 12.10 7.94
C THR A 216 10.12 11.49 9.13
N SER A 217 8.95 10.89 8.92
CA SER A 217 8.09 10.38 10.01
C SER A 217 8.70 9.18 10.74
N GLY A 218 9.31 8.24 10.03
CA GLY A 218 9.94 7.07 10.61
C GLY A 218 11.19 7.44 11.44
N PRO A 219 12.18 8.15 10.85
CA PRO A 219 13.39 8.58 11.55
C PRO A 219 13.12 9.48 12.77
N THR A 220 11.99 10.23 12.78
CA THR A 220 11.63 11.09 13.93
C THR A 220 10.82 10.38 14.99
N LEU A 221 10.38 9.15 14.78
CA LEU A 221 9.77 8.34 15.82
C LEU A 221 10.75 8.18 16.98
N ASN A 222 10.26 8.40 18.20
CA ASN A 222 11.08 8.37 19.43
C ASN A 222 12.18 9.45 19.52
N GLY A 223 12.01 10.61 18.86
CA GLY A 223 12.93 11.75 18.99
C GLY A 223 14.22 11.65 18.14
N GLY A 224 14.27 10.75 17.17
CA GLY A 224 15.37 10.67 16.21
C GLY A 224 15.48 11.95 15.36
N ARG A 225 16.70 12.26 14.91
CA ARG A 225 16.97 13.32 13.94
C ARG A 225 17.60 12.71 12.69
N PRO A 226 17.19 13.13 11.47
CA PRO A 226 17.88 12.69 10.26
C PRO A 226 19.36 13.09 10.33
N GLY A 227 20.24 12.21 9.93
CA GLY A 227 21.68 12.49 9.88
C GLY A 227 22.01 13.60 8.86
N LEU A 228 23.10 14.37 9.11
CA LEU A 228 23.52 15.46 8.22
C LEU A 228 23.80 14.97 6.79
N LEU A 229 24.34 13.77 6.64
CA LEU A 229 24.60 13.12 5.35
C LEU A 229 23.30 12.72 4.63
N GLU A 230 22.28 12.25 5.36
CA GLU A 230 20.95 12.00 4.81
C GLU A 230 20.32 13.28 4.30
N ALA A 231 20.34 14.36 5.10
CA ALA A 231 19.82 15.66 4.73
C ALA A 231 20.49 16.24 3.47
N LEU A 232 21.78 15.95 3.27
CA LEU A 232 22.53 16.37 2.09
C LEU A 232 22.18 15.50 0.86
N ALA A 233 22.04 14.20 1.04
CA ALA A 233 21.62 13.26 0.00
C ALA A 233 20.24 13.62 -0.56
N TYR A 234 19.31 14.07 0.30
CA TYR A 234 17.97 14.53 -0.11
C TYR A 234 17.97 15.72 -1.09
N LYS A 235 19.06 16.51 -1.12
CA LYS A 235 19.18 17.67 -2.01
C LYS A 235 19.78 17.36 -3.39
N ILE A 236 20.52 16.25 -3.49
CA ILE A 236 21.29 15.91 -4.71
C ILE A 236 20.62 14.81 -5.52
N VAL A 237 19.87 13.93 -4.89
CA VAL A 237 19.19 12.81 -5.58
C VAL A 237 17.97 13.32 -6.35
N PRO A 238 17.82 12.96 -7.64
CA PRO A 238 16.62 13.28 -8.40
C PRO A 238 15.38 12.77 -7.68
N SER A 239 14.45 13.67 -7.39
CA SER A 239 13.22 13.38 -6.64
C SER A 239 12.01 13.99 -7.30
N GLN A 240 10.86 13.39 -7.08
CA GLN A 240 9.58 13.84 -7.62
C GLN A 240 8.60 14.20 -6.52
N GLY A 241 7.52 14.93 -6.89
CA GLY A 241 6.45 15.28 -5.98
C GLY A 241 5.51 14.11 -5.68
N PRO A 242 4.62 14.25 -4.67
CA PRO A 242 3.61 13.25 -4.35
C PRO A 242 2.68 12.93 -5.53
N GLU A 243 2.38 13.91 -6.37
CA GLU A 243 1.54 13.77 -7.56
C GLU A 243 2.11 12.73 -8.54
N GLN A 244 3.39 12.87 -8.85
CA GLN A 244 4.11 11.94 -9.73
C GLN A 244 4.35 10.60 -9.03
N GLY A 245 4.63 10.62 -7.71
CA GLY A 245 4.84 9.40 -6.92
C GLY A 245 3.58 8.54 -6.77
N ALA A 246 2.39 9.12 -6.89
CA ALA A 246 1.13 8.40 -6.86
C ALA A 246 0.77 7.72 -8.19
N GLU A 247 1.36 8.17 -9.31
CA GLU A 247 0.99 7.68 -10.64
C GLU A 247 1.14 6.17 -10.84
N PRO A 248 2.27 5.53 -10.45
CA PRO A 248 2.41 4.09 -10.64
C PRO A 248 1.32 3.29 -9.88
N LEU A 249 0.95 3.76 -8.69
CA LEU A 249 -0.09 3.13 -7.88
C LEU A 249 -1.48 3.33 -8.50
N LEU A 250 -1.77 4.53 -8.99
CA LEU A 250 -3.02 4.81 -9.71
C LEU A 250 -3.10 4.03 -11.02
N TYR A 251 -1.99 3.87 -11.72
CA TYR A 251 -1.92 3.03 -12.92
C TYR A 251 -2.27 1.57 -12.58
N ALA A 252 -1.64 0.99 -11.55
CA ALA A 252 -1.96 -0.34 -11.06
C ALA A 252 -3.43 -0.50 -10.67
N ALA A 253 -4.00 0.53 -10.01
CA ALA A 253 -5.37 0.52 -9.52
C ALA A 253 -6.42 0.70 -10.63
N THR A 254 -6.12 1.47 -11.69
CA THR A 254 -7.20 1.96 -12.58
C THR A 254 -6.92 1.81 -14.08
N SER A 255 -5.67 1.61 -14.51
CA SER A 255 -5.39 1.48 -15.94
C SER A 255 -6.06 0.24 -16.54
N PRO A 256 -6.71 0.34 -17.71
CA PRO A 256 -7.18 -0.83 -18.45
C PRO A 256 -6.02 -1.74 -18.89
N ASP A 257 -4.81 -1.19 -19.04
CA ASP A 257 -3.61 -1.91 -19.45
C ASP A 257 -2.84 -2.51 -18.25
N ALA A 258 -3.36 -2.37 -17.02
CA ALA A 258 -2.76 -3.01 -15.87
C ALA A 258 -3.04 -4.51 -15.86
N GLU A 259 -2.01 -5.32 -15.61
CA GLU A 259 -2.06 -6.77 -15.62
C GLU A 259 -2.01 -7.35 -14.21
N ALA A 260 -2.62 -8.52 -14.01
CA ALA A 260 -2.51 -9.26 -12.76
C ALA A 260 -1.04 -9.67 -12.51
N GLY A 261 -0.54 -9.41 -11.31
CA GLY A 261 0.88 -9.57 -10.98
C GLY A 261 1.79 -8.49 -11.59
N GLY A 262 1.25 -7.52 -12.32
CA GLY A 262 1.99 -6.41 -12.90
C GLY A 262 2.64 -5.52 -11.82
N TYR A 263 3.84 -4.99 -12.11
CA TYR A 263 4.55 -4.09 -11.23
C TYR A 263 4.96 -2.83 -11.97
N TYR A 264 4.61 -1.66 -11.43
CA TYR A 264 4.70 -0.37 -12.12
C TYR A 264 5.57 0.61 -11.34
N GLY A 265 6.32 1.43 -12.07
CA GLY A 265 7.20 2.42 -11.46
C GLY A 265 7.64 3.48 -12.47
N PRO A 266 8.39 4.51 -12.01
CA PRO A 266 8.91 5.53 -12.91
C PRO A 266 9.99 4.96 -13.85
N ARG A 267 9.98 5.45 -15.10
CA ARG A 267 10.83 4.96 -16.22
C ARG A 267 12.32 4.89 -15.87
N TRP A 268 12.82 5.83 -15.10
CA TRP A 268 14.23 5.92 -14.72
C TRP A 268 14.46 5.48 -13.26
N ALA A 269 13.65 4.56 -12.77
CA ALA A 269 13.69 3.97 -11.43
C ALA A 269 13.40 4.95 -10.28
N MET A 270 13.90 6.18 -10.34
CA MET A 270 13.73 7.19 -9.28
C MET A 270 12.67 8.23 -9.63
N VAL A 271 12.60 8.60 -10.91
CA VAL A 271 11.71 9.65 -11.42
C VAL A 271 11.22 9.30 -12.84
N GLY A 272 10.22 10.00 -13.33
CA GLY A 272 9.75 9.91 -14.72
C GLY A 272 8.37 9.29 -14.88
N PRO A 273 7.90 9.16 -16.14
CA PRO A 273 6.57 8.62 -16.40
C PRO A 273 6.46 7.15 -15.96
N THR A 274 5.25 6.77 -15.59
CA THR A 274 4.92 5.40 -15.17
C THR A 274 5.07 4.42 -16.33
N LYS A 275 5.67 3.27 -16.04
CA LYS A 275 5.73 2.11 -16.96
C LYS A 275 5.77 0.80 -16.18
N PRO A 276 5.52 -0.35 -16.84
CA PRO A 276 5.87 -1.66 -16.29
C PRO A 276 7.38 -1.73 -15.99
N VAL A 277 7.72 -2.25 -14.81
CA VAL A 277 9.10 -2.44 -14.37
C VAL A 277 9.33 -3.88 -13.95
N PRO A 278 10.56 -4.41 -14.10
CA PRO A 278 10.84 -5.79 -13.77
C PRO A 278 10.74 -6.03 -12.26
N LEU A 279 10.19 -7.19 -11.91
CA LEU A 279 10.21 -7.69 -10.54
C LEU A 279 11.63 -8.14 -10.15
N PRO A 280 12.09 -7.87 -8.92
CA PRO A 280 13.35 -8.42 -8.44
C PRO A 280 13.28 -9.95 -8.35
N ARG A 281 14.43 -10.62 -8.52
CA ARG A 281 14.48 -12.10 -8.47
C ARG A 281 13.91 -12.66 -7.16
N SER A 282 14.12 -11.97 -6.04
CA SER A 282 13.58 -12.36 -4.74
C SER A 282 12.06 -12.33 -4.65
N ALA A 283 11.37 -11.58 -5.50
CA ALA A 283 9.91 -11.55 -5.57
C ALA A 283 9.32 -12.61 -6.52
N GLN A 284 10.14 -13.23 -7.39
CA GLN A 284 9.68 -14.20 -8.39
C GLN A 284 9.57 -15.62 -7.84
N ASP A 285 10.01 -15.87 -6.60
CA ASP A 285 9.95 -17.20 -5.97
C ASP A 285 8.55 -17.44 -5.40
N LYS A 286 7.76 -18.21 -6.13
CA LYS A 286 6.38 -18.56 -5.76
C LYS A 286 6.30 -19.39 -4.46
N ALA A 287 7.30 -20.20 -4.17
CA ALA A 287 7.33 -20.99 -2.94
C ALA A 287 7.56 -20.08 -1.71
N VAL A 288 8.44 -19.09 -1.85
CA VAL A 288 8.63 -18.05 -0.82
C VAL A 288 7.34 -17.24 -0.63
N ALA A 289 6.65 -16.86 -1.72
CA ALA A 289 5.40 -16.11 -1.65
C ALA A 289 4.30 -16.90 -0.92
N ALA A 290 4.11 -18.18 -1.28
CA ALA A 290 3.13 -19.05 -0.65
C ALA A 290 3.44 -19.31 0.85
N ARG A 291 4.72 -19.54 1.18
CA ARG A 291 5.15 -19.72 2.57
C ARG A 291 4.94 -18.44 3.39
N LEU A 292 5.23 -17.26 2.81
CA LEU A 292 5.00 -15.99 3.49
C LEU A 292 3.51 -15.70 3.71
N TRP A 293 2.68 -16.06 2.74
CA TRP A 293 1.22 -15.96 2.87
C TRP A 293 0.70 -16.82 4.01
N ALA A 294 1.07 -18.11 4.05
CA ALA A 294 0.67 -19.01 5.12
C ALA A 294 1.16 -18.55 6.52
N GLU A 295 2.37 -17.98 6.57
CA GLU A 295 2.89 -17.41 7.81
C GLU A 295 2.13 -16.14 8.22
N ALA A 296 1.72 -15.30 7.27
CA ALA A 296 0.90 -14.13 7.55
C ALA A 296 -0.49 -14.53 8.05
N GLU A 297 -1.13 -15.54 7.44
CA GLU A 297 -2.39 -16.11 7.94
C GLU A 297 -2.26 -16.58 9.39
N ARG A 298 -1.20 -17.32 9.70
CA ARG A 298 -0.92 -17.81 11.05
C ARG A 298 -0.68 -16.69 12.06
N LEU A 299 0.06 -15.63 11.67
CA LEU A 299 0.41 -14.52 12.56
C LEU A 299 -0.78 -13.60 12.83
N THR A 300 -1.64 -13.39 11.83
CA THR A 300 -2.77 -12.46 11.92
C THR A 300 -4.08 -13.11 12.30
N ASP A 301 -4.11 -14.45 12.37
CA ASP A 301 -5.34 -15.25 12.55
C ASP A 301 -6.43 -14.91 11.51
N VAL A 302 -5.99 -14.61 10.27
CA VAL A 302 -6.88 -14.25 9.15
C VAL A 302 -6.55 -15.14 7.97
N SER A 303 -7.54 -15.83 7.42
CA SER A 303 -7.38 -16.73 6.27
C SER A 303 -8.23 -16.28 5.09
N ALA A 304 -7.72 -16.52 3.86
CA ALA A 304 -8.51 -16.32 2.66
C ALA A 304 -9.75 -17.27 2.65
N PRO A 305 -10.90 -16.84 2.06
CA PRO A 305 -12.07 -17.70 1.97
C PRO A 305 -11.71 -19.08 1.40
N ALA A 306 -12.28 -20.14 1.94
CA ALA A 306 -12.12 -21.49 1.41
C ALA A 306 -12.69 -21.59 -0.03
N GLU A 307 -12.25 -22.58 -0.80
CA GLU A 307 -12.84 -22.85 -2.12
C GLU A 307 -14.33 -23.17 -1.96
N GLY A 308 -15.21 -22.42 -2.64
CA GLY A 308 -16.65 -22.78 -2.73
C GLY A 308 -17.64 -21.78 -2.14
N HIS A 309 -17.32 -20.50 -2.12
CA HIS A 309 -18.35 -19.47 -1.82
C HIS A 309 -18.43 -18.45 -2.94
#